data_2634176a7330240f4d6d3d5950e56a4f
#
_entry.id   2634176a7330240f4d6d3d5950e56a4f
#
_cell.length_a   1.000
_cell.length_b   1.000
_cell.length_c   1.000
_cell.angle_alpha   90.00
_cell.angle_beta   90.00
_cell.angle_gamma   90.00
#
_symmetry.space_group_name_H-M   'P 1'
#
loop_
_entity.id
_entity.type
_entity.pdbx_description
1 polymer ?
#
loop_
_entity_poly.entity_id
_entity_poly.type
_entity_poly.pdbx_seq_one_letter_code
_entity_poly.pdbx_strand_id
1 'polypeptide(L)'
;MSEPQIKPARVEDLPAICELAAVIWHAHYPGIISRAQIDYMLARMYSLETMRAEIQSLGIHYERLLLDDAVTGFASYGPTGDPKTWKLHKLYLLPDQHGHGLGSKLLRHCESQAHALGAQRLLLNVNKRNARAIAAYQRNSFVIAESVCLDIGNGFVMDDFIMFKNLA
;
A
#
# COMPACT_ATOMS: atom_id res chain seq x y z
N MET A 1 -14.05 20.95 8.20
CA MET A 1 -13.04 20.01 7.69
C MET A 1 -12.94 20.17 6.20
N SER A 2 -11.74 20.31 5.70
CA SER A 2 -11.54 20.38 4.25
C SER A 2 -11.79 19.01 3.60
N GLU A 3 -12.14 19.02 2.34
CA GLU A 3 -12.34 17.81 1.57
C GLU A 3 -10.99 17.09 1.36
N PRO A 4 -10.92 15.77 1.58
CA PRO A 4 -9.68 15.03 1.37
C PRO A 4 -9.24 15.08 -0.09
N GLN A 5 -7.98 15.42 -0.32
CA GLN A 5 -7.38 15.49 -1.64
C GLN A 5 -6.42 14.31 -1.85
N ILE A 6 -6.41 13.77 -3.06
CA ILE A 6 -5.43 12.77 -3.47
C ILE A 6 -4.57 13.40 -4.55
N LYS A 7 -3.25 13.41 -4.34
CA LYS A 7 -2.28 13.99 -5.26
C LYS A 7 -1.15 13.01 -5.55
N PRO A 8 -0.68 12.93 -6.80
CA PRO A 8 0.50 12.13 -7.10
C PRO A 8 1.71 12.62 -6.29
N ALA A 9 2.54 11.67 -5.87
CA ALA A 9 3.79 11.96 -5.20
C ALA A 9 4.95 11.94 -6.19
N ARG A 10 5.85 12.88 -6.03
CA ARG A 10 7.12 12.95 -6.76
C ARG A 10 8.27 12.48 -5.86
N VAL A 11 9.46 12.35 -6.43
CA VAL A 11 10.67 11.97 -5.67
C VAL A 11 10.92 12.91 -4.48
N GLU A 12 10.62 14.20 -4.62
CA GLU A 12 10.76 15.20 -3.56
C GLU A 12 9.83 14.96 -2.36
N ASP A 13 8.73 14.25 -2.57
CA ASP A 13 7.74 13.92 -1.52
C ASP A 13 8.10 12.66 -0.71
N LEU A 14 9.05 11.87 -1.20
CA LEU A 14 9.41 10.58 -0.59
C LEU A 14 9.93 10.68 0.85
N PRO A 15 10.74 11.67 1.26
CA PRO A 15 11.15 11.78 2.66
C PRO A 15 9.96 11.84 3.64
N ALA A 16 8.94 12.63 3.33
CA ALA A 16 7.73 12.73 4.14
C ALA A 16 6.95 11.40 4.18
N ILE A 17 6.91 10.67 3.07
CA ILE A 17 6.28 9.34 2.99
C ILE A 17 7.05 8.32 3.83
N CYS A 18 8.39 8.35 3.82
CA CYS A 18 9.21 7.49 4.68
C CYS A 18 8.90 7.70 6.17
N GLU A 19 8.85 8.95 6.60
CA GLU A 19 8.55 9.29 8.00
C GLU A 19 7.13 8.84 8.37
N LEU A 20 6.16 9.11 7.52
CA LEU A 20 4.77 8.69 7.71
C LEU A 20 4.65 7.16 7.79
N ALA A 21 5.33 6.43 6.91
CA ALA A 21 5.34 4.98 6.91
C ALA A 21 5.87 4.41 8.24
N ALA A 22 6.94 4.97 8.78
CA ALA A 22 7.50 4.54 10.06
C ALA A 22 6.49 4.73 11.20
N VAL A 23 5.83 5.88 11.26
CA VAL A 23 4.78 6.15 12.26
C VAL A 23 3.63 5.15 12.13
N ILE A 24 3.12 4.93 10.93
CA ILE A 24 1.99 4.04 10.69
C ILE A 24 2.35 2.59 11.02
N TRP A 25 3.49 2.10 10.57
CA TRP A 25 3.90 0.72 10.78
C TRP A 25 4.12 0.38 12.25
N HIS A 26 4.78 1.27 13.00
CA HIS A 26 4.97 1.09 14.45
C HIS A 26 3.68 1.19 15.26
N ALA A 27 2.64 1.82 14.73
CA ALA A 27 1.33 1.87 15.37
C ALA A 27 0.44 0.67 14.99
N HIS A 28 0.52 0.20 13.72
CA HIS A 28 -0.42 -0.79 13.17
C HIS A 28 0.02 -2.24 13.37
N TYR A 29 1.29 -2.54 13.13
CA TYR A 29 1.79 -3.92 13.07
C TYR A 29 2.18 -4.60 14.41
N PRO A 30 2.35 -3.91 15.56
CA PRO A 30 2.52 -4.61 16.82
C PRO A 30 1.38 -5.62 17.07
N GLY A 31 1.75 -6.87 17.43
CA GLY A 31 0.79 -7.97 17.57
C GLY A 31 0.50 -8.73 16.28
N ILE A 32 0.88 -8.22 15.11
CA ILE A 32 0.80 -8.91 13.81
C ILE A 32 2.16 -9.52 13.46
N ILE A 33 3.22 -8.71 13.52
CA ILE A 33 4.62 -9.12 13.34
C ILE A 33 5.48 -8.55 14.48
N SER A 34 6.69 -9.09 14.65
CA SER A 34 7.62 -8.61 15.68
C SER A 34 8.14 -7.21 15.35
N ARG A 35 8.58 -6.48 16.39
CA ARG A 35 9.23 -5.18 16.18
C ARG A 35 10.48 -5.29 15.30
N ALA A 36 11.26 -6.32 15.49
CA ALA A 36 12.44 -6.56 14.65
C ALA A 36 12.07 -6.73 13.18
N GLN A 37 10.98 -7.41 12.89
CA GLN A 37 10.48 -7.56 11.52
C GLN A 37 9.93 -6.23 10.96
N ILE A 38 9.24 -5.43 11.76
CA ILE A 38 8.80 -4.09 11.37
C ILE A 38 10.00 -3.25 10.93
N ASP A 39 11.02 -3.18 11.78
CA ASP A 39 12.23 -2.39 11.50
C ASP A 39 12.97 -2.88 10.25
N TYR A 40 13.08 -4.20 10.10
CA TYR A 40 13.68 -4.83 8.92
C TYR A 40 12.93 -4.49 7.63
N MET A 41 11.60 -4.60 7.64
CA MET A 41 10.79 -4.32 6.46
C MET A 41 10.77 -2.84 6.11
N LEU A 42 10.72 -1.95 7.10
CA LEU A 42 10.82 -0.50 6.86
C LEU A 42 12.16 -0.15 6.21
N ALA A 43 13.26 -0.70 6.70
CA ALA A 43 14.59 -0.45 6.14
C ALA A 43 14.71 -0.92 4.68
N ARG A 44 14.06 -2.02 4.32
CA ARG A 44 14.11 -2.58 2.95
C ARG A 44 13.13 -1.92 1.99
N MET A 45 11.88 -1.73 2.43
CA MET A 45 10.77 -1.35 1.54
C MET A 45 10.54 0.15 1.48
N TYR A 46 11.02 0.87 2.49
CA TYR A 46 10.77 2.30 2.66
C TYR A 46 12.04 3.13 2.77
N SER A 47 13.19 2.60 2.35
CA SER A 47 14.37 3.43 2.15
C SER A 47 14.13 4.39 0.99
N LEU A 48 14.72 5.58 1.06
CA LEU A 48 14.62 6.56 -0.03
C LEU A 48 15.17 5.99 -1.35
N GLU A 49 16.23 5.20 -1.27
CA GLU A 49 16.82 4.54 -2.43
C GLU A 49 15.83 3.58 -3.10
N THR A 50 15.20 2.70 -2.31
CA THR A 50 14.21 1.74 -2.82
C THR A 50 13.02 2.45 -3.45
N MET A 51 12.43 3.42 -2.77
CA MET A 51 11.24 4.12 -3.26
C MET A 51 11.54 5.00 -4.47
N ARG A 52 12.73 5.60 -4.51
CA ARG A 52 13.18 6.35 -5.70
C ARG A 52 13.32 5.43 -6.92
N ALA A 53 13.93 4.25 -6.73
CA ALA A 53 14.06 3.25 -7.80
C ALA A 53 12.69 2.75 -8.27
N GLU A 54 11.74 2.56 -7.38
CA GLU A 54 10.37 2.19 -7.73
C GLU A 54 9.73 3.21 -8.68
N ILE A 55 9.85 4.51 -8.40
CA ILE A 55 9.30 5.57 -9.25
C ILE A 55 10.08 5.69 -10.57
N GLN A 56 11.40 5.73 -10.50
CA GLN A 56 12.24 6.08 -11.65
C GLN A 56 12.49 4.91 -12.60
N SER A 57 12.50 3.67 -12.09
CA SER A 57 12.93 2.51 -12.86
C SER A 57 11.89 1.41 -13.00
N LEU A 58 10.94 1.31 -12.08
CA LEU A 58 9.97 0.20 -12.04
C LEU A 58 8.56 0.61 -12.44
N GLY A 59 8.32 1.86 -12.77
CA GLY A 59 7.01 2.35 -13.17
C GLY A 59 5.96 2.34 -12.05
N ILE A 60 6.40 2.39 -10.79
CA ILE A 60 5.50 2.43 -9.64
C ILE A 60 5.03 3.87 -9.42
N HIS A 61 3.71 4.02 -9.30
CA HIS A 61 3.05 5.28 -8.99
C HIS A 61 2.82 5.41 -7.50
N TYR A 62 3.07 6.58 -6.95
CA TYR A 62 2.79 6.93 -5.56
C TYR A 62 1.73 8.02 -5.49
N GLU A 63 0.77 7.85 -4.59
CA GLU A 63 -0.28 8.82 -4.30
C GLU A 63 -0.23 9.24 -2.84
N ARG A 64 -0.52 10.51 -2.57
CA ARG A 64 -0.65 11.06 -1.22
C ARG A 64 -2.09 11.41 -0.94
N LEU A 65 -2.56 11.04 0.24
CA LEU A 65 -3.84 11.51 0.77
C LEU A 65 -3.57 12.69 1.71
N LEU A 66 -4.16 13.83 1.42
CA LEU A 66 -4.00 15.05 2.19
C LEU A 66 -5.32 15.45 2.85
N LEU A 67 -5.23 15.86 4.12
CA LEU A 67 -6.29 16.54 4.86
C LEU A 67 -5.70 17.84 5.41
N ASP A 68 -6.37 18.96 5.15
CA ASP A 68 -5.89 20.29 5.58
C ASP A 68 -4.40 20.52 5.20
N ASP A 69 -4.04 20.14 3.97
CA ASP A 69 -2.68 20.18 3.42
C ASP A 69 -1.64 19.28 4.10
N ALA A 70 -2.04 18.52 5.11
CA ALA A 70 -1.16 17.53 5.76
C ALA A 70 -1.30 16.16 5.10
N VAL A 71 -0.17 15.48 4.85
CA VAL A 71 -0.16 14.12 4.33
C VAL A 71 -0.54 13.14 5.44
N THR A 72 -1.67 12.47 5.29
CA THR A 72 -2.24 11.56 6.29
C THR A 72 -2.30 10.10 5.83
N GLY A 73 -1.98 9.85 4.60
CA GLY A 73 -1.93 8.52 4.02
C GLY A 73 -1.22 8.52 2.68
N PHE A 74 -0.90 7.33 2.21
CA PHE A 74 -0.27 7.15 0.91
C PHE A 74 -0.58 5.77 0.34
N ALA A 75 -0.41 5.63 -0.97
CA ALA A 75 -0.51 4.37 -1.67
C ALA A 75 0.53 4.28 -2.78
N SER A 76 0.87 3.07 -3.18
CA SER A 76 1.65 2.85 -4.39
C SER A 76 1.12 1.66 -5.18
N TYR A 77 1.16 1.76 -6.49
CA TYR A 77 0.68 0.75 -7.42
C TYR A 77 1.48 0.80 -8.71
N GLY A 78 1.54 -0.31 -9.42
CA GLY A 78 2.28 -0.36 -10.66
C GLY A 78 2.10 -1.67 -11.41
N PRO A 79 2.71 -1.77 -12.62
CA PRO A 79 2.62 -2.95 -13.44
C PRO A 79 3.31 -4.15 -12.80
N THR A 80 2.86 -5.34 -13.20
CA THR A 80 3.55 -6.61 -12.95
C THR A 80 4.19 -7.12 -14.23
N GLY A 81 4.70 -8.36 -14.22
CA GLY A 81 5.16 -9.02 -15.45
C GLY A 81 4.05 -9.29 -16.47
N ASP A 82 2.79 -9.34 -16.02
CA ASP A 82 1.60 -9.41 -16.88
C ASP A 82 1.07 -7.99 -17.15
N PRO A 83 1.01 -7.54 -18.41
CA PRO A 83 0.60 -6.18 -18.75
C PRO A 83 -0.85 -5.84 -18.36
N LYS A 84 -1.70 -6.84 -18.18
CA LYS A 84 -3.10 -6.66 -17.78
C LYS A 84 -3.31 -6.69 -16.27
N THR A 85 -2.31 -7.14 -15.52
CA THR A 85 -2.36 -7.27 -14.07
C THR A 85 -1.42 -6.28 -13.43
N TRP A 86 -1.98 -5.39 -12.61
CA TRP A 86 -1.23 -4.44 -11.80
C TRP A 86 -1.29 -4.83 -10.33
N LYS A 87 -0.37 -4.31 -9.56
CA LYS A 87 -0.28 -4.58 -8.12
C LYS A 87 -0.39 -3.30 -7.31
N LEU A 88 -1.24 -3.34 -6.30
CA LEU A 88 -1.23 -2.37 -5.21
C LEU A 88 -0.15 -2.81 -4.22
N HIS A 89 0.94 -2.05 -4.13
CA HIS A 89 2.07 -2.38 -3.27
C HIS A 89 1.91 -1.86 -1.85
N LYS A 90 1.36 -0.66 -1.70
CA LYS A 90 1.24 0.05 -0.43
C LYS A 90 -0.08 0.78 -0.38
N LEU A 91 -0.76 0.71 0.77
CA LEU A 91 -1.93 1.54 1.08
C LEU A 91 -2.04 1.66 2.59
N TYR A 92 -1.72 2.83 3.10
CA TYR A 92 -1.63 3.08 4.53
C TYR A 92 -2.17 4.47 4.88
N LEU A 93 -2.85 4.55 6.03
CA LEU A 93 -3.35 5.79 6.61
C LEU A 93 -2.90 5.87 8.07
N LEU A 94 -2.76 7.10 8.58
CA LEU A 94 -2.61 7.31 10.01
C LEU A 94 -3.77 6.64 10.77
N PRO A 95 -3.52 6.06 11.95
CA PRO A 95 -4.54 5.33 12.70
C PRO A 95 -5.79 6.14 13.02
N ASP A 96 -5.65 7.43 13.32
CA ASP A 96 -6.75 8.35 13.59
C ASP A 96 -7.59 8.69 12.36
N GLN A 97 -7.13 8.34 11.17
CA GLN A 97 -7.86 8.51 9.92
C GLN A 97 -8.65 7.27 9.50
N HIS A 98 -8.57 6.19 10.26
CA HIS A 98 -9.34 4.98 9.99
C HIS A 98 -10.83 5.17 10.34
N GLY A 99 -11.70 4.42 9.67
CA GLY A 99 -13.15 4.43 9.94
C GLY A 99 -13.93 5.58 9.27
N HIS A 100 -13.28 6.44 8.49
CA HIS A 100 -13.91 7.56 7.78
C HIS A 100 -14.05 7.35 6.27
N GLY A 101 -13.83 6.13 5.80
CA GLY A 101 -13.93 5.78 4.37
C GLY A 101 -12.76 6.26 3.50
N LEU A 102 -11.74 6.88 4.11
CA LEU A 102 -10.59 7.46 3.37
C LEU A 102 -9.73 6.39 2.70
N GLY A 103 -9.55 5.24 3.36
CA GLY A 103 -8.84 4.10 2.76
C GLY A 103 -9.52 3.59 1.50
N SER A 104 -10.84 3.45 1.55
CA SER A 104 -11.62 3.05 0.37
C SER A 104 -11.59 4.12 -0.73
N LYS A 105 -11.58 5.39 -0.37
CA LYS A 105 -11.44 6.50 -1.34
C LYS A 105 -10.09 6.43 -2.06
N LEU A 106 -9.00 6.25 -1.29
CA LEU A 106 -7.66 6.12 -1.85
C LEU A 106 -7.52 4.86 -2.71
N LEU A 107 -8.07 3.74 -2.27
CA LEU A 107 -8.08 2.47 -3.01
C LEU A 107 -8.79 2.62 -4.36
N ARG A 108 -10.00 3.18 -4.37
CA ARG A 108 -10.75 3.41 -5.62
C ARG A 108 -10.03 4.37 -6.57
N HIS A 109 -9.33 5.35 -6.04
CA HIS A 109 -8.48 6.23 -6.86
C HIS A 109 -7.37 5.43 -7.55
N CYS A 110 -6.64 4.58 -6.80
CA CYS A 110 -5.59 3.72 -7.38
C CYS A 110 -6.16 2.75 -8.43
N GLU A 111 -7.33 2.15 -8.17
CA GLU A 111 -8.02 1.29 -9.13
C GLU A 111 -8.34 2.04 -10.43
N SER A 112 -8.87 3.23 -10.32
CA SER A 112 -9.23 4.07 -11.47
C SER A 112 -8.00 4.48 -12.28
N GLN A 113 -6.91 4.87 -11.61
CA GLN A 113 -5.66 5.23 -12.28
C GLN A 113 -5.02 4.02 -12.99
N ALA A 114 -4.95 2.88 -12.30
CA ALA A 114 -4.42 1.66 -12.89
C ALA A 114 -5.24 1.23 -14.12
N HIS A 115 -6.56 1.28 -14.02
CA HIS A 115 -7.46 0.95 -15.14
C HIS A 115 -7.26 1.90 -16.32
N ALA A 116 -7.15 3.20 -16.07
CA ALA A 116 -6.88 4.20 -17.11
C ALA A 116 -5.54 3.96 -17.83
N LEU A 117 -4.58 3.32 -17.16
CA LEU A 117 -3.28 2.93 -17.70
C LEU A 117 -3.25 1.53 -18.33
N GLY A 118 -4.41 0.87 -18.42
CA GLY A 118 -4.58 -0.40 -19.12
C GLY A 118 -4.70 -1.64 -18.24
N ALA A 119 -4.64 -1.49 -16.91
CA ALA A 119 -4.85 -2.63 -16.02
C ALA A 119 -6.29 -3.16 -16.12
N GLN A 120 -6.42 -4.48 -16.18
CA GLN A 120 -7.71 -5.16 -16.13
C GLN A 120 -7.93 -5.88 -14.79
N ARG A 121 -6.86 -6.02 -14.02
CA ARG A 121 -6.86 -6.66 -12.70
C ARG A 121 -5.89 -5.94 -11.78
N LEU A 122 -6.30 -5.77 -10.53
CA LEU A 122 -5.43 -5.29 -9.47
C LEU A 122 -5.29 -6.37 -8.42
N LEU A 123 -4.05 -6.71 -8.05
CA LEU A 123 -3.77 -7.64 -6.98
C LEU A 123 -3.01 -6.96 -5.84
N LEU A 124 -3.02 -7.57 -4.67
CA LEU A 124 -2.29 -7.12 -3.49
C LEU A 124 -1.90 -8.30 -2.60
N ASN A 125 -0.89 -8.08 -1.79
CA ASN A 125 -0.54 -8.97 -0.69
C ASN A 125 -1.01 -8.35 0.63
N VAL A 126 -1.55 -9.18 1.53
CA VAL A 126 -1.95 -8.75 2.86
C VAL A 126 -1.59 -9.84 3.88
N ASN A 127 -0.99 -9.45 5.00
CA ASN A 127 -0.69 -10.38 6.07
C ASN A 127 -1.97 -11.08 6.55
N LYS A 128 -1.93 -12.41 6.69
CA LYS A 128 -3.09 -13.21 7.10
C LYS A 128 -3.65 -12.81 8.45
N ARG A 129 -2.84 -12.23 9.31
CA ARG A 129 -3.24 -11.75 10.65
C ARG A 129 -3.77 -10.32 10.64
N ASN A 130 -3.69 -9.62 9.51
CA ASN A 130 -4.21 -8.27 9.36
C ASN A 130 -5.72 -8.32 9.02
N ALA A 131 -6.52 -8.76 9.97
CA ALA A 131 -7.96 -8.98 9.79
C ALA A 131 -8.71 -7.73 9.36
N ARG A 132 -8.30 -6.56 9.86
CA ARG A 132 -8.91 -5.27 9.52
C ARG A 132 -8.72 -4.92 8.05
N ALA A 133 -7.50 -5.06 7.56
CA ALA A 133 -7.20 -4.78 6.15
C ALA A 133 -7.90 -5.78 5.23
N ILE A 134 -7.88 -7.07 5.55
CA ILE A 134 -8.58 -8.11 4.78
C ILE A 134 -10.05 -7.78 4.65
N ALA A 135 -10.73 -7.44 5.76
CA ALA A 135 -12.14 -7.06 5.76
C ALA A 135 -12.40 -5.81 4.90
N ALA A 136 -11.51 -4.82 4.97
CA ALA A 136 -11.63 -3.60 4.15
C ALA A 136 -11.49 -3.91 2.66
N TYR A 137 -10.55 -4.76 2.26
CA TYR A 137 -10.41 -5.17 0.87
C TYR A 137 -11.61 -5.97 0.40
N GLN A 138 -12.14 -6.88 1.22
CA GLN A 138 -13.36 -7.64 0.89
C GLN A 138 -14.56 -6.72 0.69
N ARG A 139 -14.73 -5.69 1.52
CA ARG A 139 -15.79 -4.68 1.32
C ARG A 139 -15.62 -3.90 0.03
N ASN A 140 -14.41 -3.80 -0.51
CA ASN A 140 -14.13 -3.18 -1.79
C ASN A 140 -14.06 -4.19 -2.95
N SER A 141 -14.66 -5.37 -2.76
CA SER A 141 -14.82 -6.42 -3.80
C SER A 141 -13.53 -7.15 -4.18
N PHE A 142 -12.50 -7.11 -3.35
CA PHE A 142 -11.35 -8.00 -3.48
C PHE A 142 -11.68 -9.38 -2.93
N VAL A 143 -11.16 -10.41 -3.56
CA VAL A 143 -11.30 -11.80 -3.13
C VAL A 143 -9.93 -12.43 -2.91
N ILE A 144 -9.85 -13.39 -1.98
CA ILE A 144 -8.63 -14.15 -1.73
C ILE A 144 -8.42 -15.14 -2.87
N ALA A 145 -7.26 -15.06 -3.53
CA ALA A 145 -6.87 -15.97 -4.61
C ALA A 145 -5.92 -17.05 -4.12
N GLU A 146 -4.95 -16.68 -3.29
CA GLU A 146 -3.87 -17.56 -2.87
C GLU A 146 -3.45 -17.30 -1.43
N SER A 147 -2.79 -18.30 -0.85
CA SER A 147 -2.09 -18.23 0.41
C SER A 147 -0.61 -18.47 0.13
N VAL A 148 0.25 -17.53 0.53
CA VAL A 148 1.69 -17.60 0.28
C VAL A 148 2.47 -17.34 1.56
N CYS A 149 3.62 -17.97 1.69
CA CYS A 149 4.57 -17.70 2.75
C CYS A 149 5.94 -17.47 2.10
N LEU A 150 6.40 -16.22 2.12
CA LEU A 150 7.62 -15.80 1.42
C LEU A 150 8.72 -15.55 2.44
N ASP A 151 9.88 -16.16 2.21
CA ASP A 151 11.11 -15.82 2.93
C ASP A 151 11.60 -14.47 2.42
N ILE A 152 11.72 -13.49 3.32
CA ILE A 152 12.19 -12.13 3.00
C ILE A 152 13.60 -11.86 3.50
N GLY A 153 14.28 -12.89 3.99
CA GLY A 153 15.64 -12.79 4.52
C GLY A 153 15.68 -12.51 6.02
N ASN A 154 16.87 -12.61 6.59
CA ASN A 154 17.14 -12.39 8.01
C ASN A 154 16.26 -13.22 8.97
N GLY A 155 15.80 -14.38 8.52
CA GLY A 155 14.94 -15.28 9.29
C GLY A 155 13.47 -14.85 9.35
N PHE A 156 13.08 -13.81 8.61
CA PHE A 156 11.70 -13.33 8.56
C PHE A 156 10.93 -13.89 7.36
N VAL A 157 9.61 -14.01 7.53
CA VAL A 157 8.70 -14.43 6.46
C VAL A 157 7.54 -13.44 6.34
N MET A 158 7.00 -13.33 5.14
CA MET A 158 5.71 -12.69 4.87
C MET A 158 4.69 -13.81 4.64
N ASP A 159 3.83 -14.03 5.62
CA ASP A 159 2.75 -15.02 5.57
C ASP A 159 1.46 -14.31 5.16
N ASP A 160 1.21 -14.28 3.84
CA ASP A 160 0.22 -13.41 3.22
C ASP A 160 -0.88 -14.18 2.50
N PHE A 161 -2.03 -13.52 2.37
CA PHE A 161 -2.96 -13.77 1.26
C PHE A 161 -2.60 -12.88 0.08
N ILE A 162 -2.74 -13.43 -1.13
CA ILE A 162 -2.85 -12.64 -2.35
C ILE A 162 -4.33 -12.46 -2.62
N MET A 163 -4.77 -11.21 -2.72
CA MET A 163 -6.13 -10.85 -3.07
C MET A 163 -6.14 -10.15 -4.42
N PHE A 164 -7.26 -10.25 -5.14
CA PHE A 164 -7.40 -9.56 -6.41
C PHE A 164 -8.82 -9.03 -6.63
N LYS A 165 -8.91 -8.09 -7.56
CA LYS A 165 -10.16 -7.53 -8.08
C LYS A 165 -10.03 -7.31 -9.58
N ASN A 166 -11.03 -7.71 -10.35
CA ASN A 166 -11.12 -7.32 -11.75
C ASN A 166 -11.60 -5.88 -11.84
N LEU A 167 -10.94 -5.10 -12.69
CA LEU A 167 -11.24 -3.69 -12.92
C LEU A 167 -12.15 -3.56 -14.14
N ALA A 168 -13.19 -2.79 -14.00
CA ALA A 168 -14.14 -2.55 -15.08
C ALA A 168 -13.93 -1.17 -15.69
#